data_e170842f9ec79236ca1c767af5d92ca5
#
_entry.id   e170842f9ec79236ca1c767af5d92ca5
#
_cell.length_a   1.000
_cell.length_b   1.000
_cell.length_c   1.000
_cell.angle_alpha   90.00
_cell.angle_beta   90.00
_cell.angle_gamma   90.00
#
_symmetry.space_group_name_H-M   'P 1'
#
loop_
_entity.id
_entity.type
_entity.pdbx_description
1 polymer ?
#
loop_
_entity_poly.entity_id
_entity_poly.type
_entity_poly.pdbx_seq_one_letter_code
_entity_poly.pdbx_strand_id
1 'polypeptide(L)'
;MRVLQVILNTGGAEKLIIDCVPLYQKKGLDVDVLLLNDKPSAFRHLLEQKSTGKVFGLSKHTVYNPILIFKIIPFLNKYDVIHVHLFPALYWVILAKWFSCSITKIIYTEHSTHNRRRDTSLFKWIDRIIYKELNRIITIANEVDYNIKDHLKYKDLSKFQLINNGVDINKFTIAKPLSKNIFFSKDDYILIQVSSFREQKDQPTLIKAMEFLPENIKLLLVGEGPLKVLSEQITEELGLTDRIKFLGIRNDIPELLKTADIVILSSHHEGLSLSSIEGMSVKPFIASNVPGLKEIVSGYGLLFDQGDCKGLADKVLLLINDAKYYNEIAKKCAERAKEFDIDSMV
;
A
#
# COMPACT_ATOMS: atom_id res chain seq x y z
N MET A 1 -3.08 16.65 22.67
CA MET A 1 -1.96 16.89 21.75
C MET A 1 -2.54 17.14 20.37
N ARG A 2 -2.15 18.25 19.73
CA ARG A 2 -2.60 18.64 18.38
C ARG A 2 -1.60 18.18 17.34
N VAL A 3 -2.05 17.42 16.37
CA VAL A 3 -1.21 16.84 15.31
C VAL A 3 -1.72 17.32 13.94
N LEU A 4 -0.82 17.75 13.07
CA LEU A 4 -1.12 18.03 11.67
C LEU A 4 -0.48 16.94 10.79
N GLN A 5 -1.30 16.18 10.08
CA GLN A 5 -0.85 15.26 9.05
C GLN A 5 -0.66 16.02 7.73
N VAL A 6 0.53 15.96 7.12
CA VAL A 6 0.82 16.66 5.85
C VAL A 6 1.08 15.64 4.75
N ILE A 7 0.25 15.67 3.69
CA ILE A 7 0.29 14.68 2.59
C ILE A 7 -0.04 15.32 1.23
N LEU A 8 0.19 14.59 0.14
CA LEU A 8 0.08 15.12 -1.22
C LEU A 8 -1.35 15.18 -1.77
N ASN A 9 -2.19 14.19 -1.55
CA ASN A 9 -3.50 13.90 -2.21
C ASN A 9 -3.36 13.10 -3.52
N THR A 10 -2.28 12.28 -3.68
CA THR A 10 -2.06 11.44 -4.87
C THR A 10 -1.16 10.24 -4.55
N GLY A 11 -1.70 9.04 -4.33
CA GLY A 11 -0.88 7.82 -4.18
C GLY A 11 -1.38 6.80 -3.15
N GLY A 12 -0.55 5.80 -2.86
CA GLY A 12 -0.91 4.68 -1.98
C GLY A 12 -0.87 4.97 -0.48
N ALA A 13 -0.03 5.92 -0.05
CA ALA A 13 0.09 6.31 1.37
C ALA A 13 -1.19 7.00 1.90
N GLU A 14 -1.99 7.61 1.00
CA GLU A 14 -3.24 8.29 1.34
C GLU A 14 -4.28 7.33 1.91
N LYS A 15 -4.36 6.09 1.40
CA LYS A 15 -5.28 5.08 1.93
C LYS A 15 -5.00 4.83 3.42
N LEU A 16 -3.73 4.71 3.78
CA LEU A 16 -3.31 4.52 5.17
C LEU A 16 -3.76 5.70 6.07
N ILE A 17 -3.63 6.93 5.60
CA ILE A 17 -4.04 8.12 6.36
C ILE A 17 -5.56 8.15 6.60
N ILE A 18 -6.38 7.75 5.61
CA ILE A 18 -7.83 7.63 5.79
C ILE A 18 -8.18 6.69 6.96
N ASP A 19 -7.43 5.62 7.10
CA ASP A 19 -7.71 4.61 8.12
C ASP A 19 -7.06 4.96 9.48
N CYS A 20 -5.87 5.59 9.49
CA CYS A 20 -5.16 5.97 10.72
C CYS A 20 -5.74 7.19 11.42
N VAL A 21 -6.17 8.23 10.70
CA VAL A 21 -6.64 9.49 11.32
C VAL A 21 -7.80 9.27 12.30
N PRO A 22 -8.86 8.52 11.95
CA PRO A 22 -9.93 8.21 12.91
C PRO A 22 -9.45 7.43 14.16
N LEU A 23 -8.43 6.57 13.99
CA LEU A 23 -7.86 5.79 15.09
C LEU A 23 -7.06 6.69 16.04
N TYR A 24 -6.25 7.62 15.52
CA TYR A 24 -5.57 8.63 16.33
C TYR A 24 -6.58 9.46 17.13
N GLN A 25 -7.68 9.87 16.50
CA GLN A 25 -8.74 10.65 17.15
C GLN A 25 -9.45 9.83 18.26
N LYS A 26 -9.72 8.55 18.05
CA LYS A 26 -10.23 7.63 19.09
C LYS A 26 -9.28 7.50 20.27
N LYS A 27 -7.97 7.59 20.05
CA LYS A 27 -6.94 7.59 21.12
C LYS A 27 -6.76 8.97 21.78
N GLY A 28 -7.62 9.95 21.47
CA GLY A 28 -7.66 11.26 22.14
C GLY A 28 -6.71 12.29 21.54
N LEU A 29 -6.17 12.08 20.33
CA LEU A 29 -5.39 13.07 19.61
C LEU A 29 -6.31 14.01 18.82
N ASP A 30 -6.02 15.31 18.84
CA ASP A 30 -6.65 16.30 17.98
C ASP A 30 -5.87 16.35 16.66
N VAL A 31 -6.42 15.74 15.60
CA VAL A 31 -5.72 15.51 14.33
C VAL A 31 -6.43 16.22 13.20
N ASP A 32 -5.71 17.15 12.57
CA ASP A 32 -6.09 17.81 11.32
C ASP A 32 -5.22 17.30 10.16
N VAL A 33 -5.68 17.48 8.92
CA VAL A 33 -4.96 17.06 7.72
C VAL A 33 -4.74 18.24 6.78
N LEU A 34 -3.52 18.37 6.25
CA LEU A 34 -3.12 19.37 5.28
C LEU A 34 -2.72 18.69 3.96
N LEU A 35 -3.52 18.91 2.93
CA LEU A 35 -3.26 18.44 1.58
C LEU A 35 -2.46 19.48 0.80
N LEU A 36 -1.30 19.11 0.26
CA LEU A 36 -0.55 20.02 -0.62
C LEU A 36 -1.29 20.29 -1.94
N ASN A 37 -1.98 19.25 -2.46
CA ASN A 37 -2.84 19.35 -3.63
C ASN A 37 -4.31 19.38 -3.18
N ASP A 38 -5.00 20.47 -3.47
CA ASP A 38 -6.39 20.75 -3.10
C ASP A 38 -7.39 20.37 -4.22
N LYS A 39 -7.00 19.55 -5.18
CA LYS A 39 -7.93 19.07 -6.20
C LYS A 39 -8.98 18.15 -5.57
N PRO A 40 -10.26 18.25 -6.00
CA PRO A 40 -11.27 17.28 -5.61
C PRO A 40 -10.80 15.85 -5.94
N SER A 41 -10.90 14.96 -4.96
CA SER A 41 -10.53 13.55 -5.12
C SER A 41 -11.40 12.68 -4.21
N ALA A 42 -11.56 11.42 -4.58
CA ALA A 42 -12.24 10.43 -3.74
C ALA A 42 -11.58 10.30 -2.35
N PHE A 43 -10.24 10.42 -2.31
CA PHE A 43 -9.47 10.43 -1.08
C PHE A 43 -9.90 11.56 -0.14
N ARG A 44 -9.93 12.80 -0.64
CA ARG A 44 -10.35 13.97 0.15
C ARG A 44 -11.75 13.79 0.71
N HIS A 45 -12.69 13.38 -0.13
CA HIS A 45 -14.08 13.18 0.27
C HIS A 45 -14.21 12.10 1.38
N LEU A 46 -13.54 10.96 1.23
CA LEU A 46 -13.52 9.92 2.25
C LEU A 46 -12.88 10.38 3.56
N LEU A 47 -11.81 11.18 3.48
CA LEU A 47 -11.16 11.72 4.65
C LEU A 47 -12.06 12.70 5.41
N GLU A 48 -12.77 13.60 4.69
CA GLU A 48 -13.74 14.54 5.26
C GLU A 48 -14.93 13.82 5.90
N GLN A 49 -15.33 12.65 5.36
CA GLN A 49 -16.41 11.83 5.94
C GLN A 49 -15.98 11.08 7.20
N LYS A 50 -14.74 10.57 7.25
CA LYS A 50 -14.27 9.71 8.33
C LYS A 50 -13.59 10.46 9.47
N SER A 51 -13.00 11.62 9.20
CA SER A 51 -12.26 12.42 10.18
C SER A 51 -13.18 13.42 10.87
N THR A 52 -13.01 13.58 12.18
CA THR A 52 -13.65 14.67 12.94
C THR A 52 -12.84 15.97 12.93
N GLY A 53 -11.60 15.92 12.46
CA GLY A 53 -10.69 17.04 12.31
C GLY A 53 -10.89 17.81 10.99
N LYS A 54 -10.20 18.93 10.86
CA LYS A 54 -10.25 19.78 9.67
C LYS A 54 -9.34 19.25 8.57
N VAL A 55 -9.83 19.31 7.33
CA VAL A 55 -9.05 18.99 6.13
C VAL A 55 -8.79 20.29 5.36
N PHE A 56 -7.53 20.69 5.34
CA PHE A 56 -7.09 21.90 4.64
C PHE A 56 -6.47 21.53 3.29
N GLY A 57 -6.59 22.40 2.30
CA GLY A 57 -5.93 22.28 1.01
C GLY A 57 -5.13 23.53 0.67
N LEU A 58 -3.93 23.40 0.11
CA LEU A 58 -3.04 24.53 -0.17
C LEU A 58 -3.10 25.03 -1.61
N SER A 59 -3.18 24.12 -2.60
CA SER A 59 -3.08 24.51 -4.01
C SER A 59 -3.75 23.52 -4.94
N LYS A 60 -4.49 24.00 -5.92
CA LYS A 60 -5.04 23.20 -7.02
C LYS A 60 -4.04 22.94 -8.16
N HIS A 61 -2.83 23.47 -8.03
CA HIS A 61 -1.74 23.34 -9.01
C HIS A 61 -0.74 22.26 -8.61
N THR A 62 0.45 22.32 -9.18
CA THR A 62 1.52 21.35 -8.88
C THR A 62 1.98 21.41 -7.43
N VAL A 63 2.28 20.25 -6.86
CA VAL A 63 2.86 20.11 -5.51
C VAL A 63 4.35 20.52 -5.45
N TYR A 64 4.97 20.77 -6.59
CA TYR A 64 6.37 21.21 -6.69
C TYR A 64 6.53 22.73 -6.67
N ASN A 65 5.47 23.49 -6.41
CA ASN A 65 5.52 24.95 -6.36
C ASN A 65 6.12 25.45 -5.03
N PRO A 66 7.26 26.19 -5.03
CA PRO A 66 7.89 26.70 -3.80
C PRO A 66 7.01 27.67 -2.98
N ILE A 67 6.00 28.28 -3.58
CA ILE A 67 5.03 29.16 -2.87
C ILE A 67 4.33 28.38 -1.73
N LEU A 68 4.24 27.05 -1.81
CA LEU A 68 3.68 26.21 -0.76
C LEU A 68 4.41 26.39 0.57
N ILE A 69 5.70 26.71 0.56
CA ILE A 69 6.49 26.99 1.76
C ILE A 69 5.80 28.08 2.60
N PHE A 70 5.47 29.22 1.97
CA PHE A 70 4.83 30.34 2.66
C PHE A 70 3.40 30.02 3.12
N LYS A 71 2.68 29.18 2.37
CA LYS A 71 1.34 28.73 2.75
C LYS A 71 1.35 27.72 3.92
N ILE A 72 2.45 27.02 4.16
CA ILE A 72 2.62 26.11 5.29
C ILE A 72 2.93 26.87 6.59
N ILE A 73 3.66 28.00 6.53
CA ILE A 73 4.08 28.78 7.71
C ILE A 73 2.92 29.05 8.70
N PRO A 74 1.70 29.44 8.30
CA PRO A 74 0.61 29.69 9.24
C PRO A 74 0.17 28.47 10.06
N PHE A 75 0.53 27.25 9.64
CA PHE A 75 0.22 26.02 10.37
C PHE A 75 1.31 25.67 11.40
N LEU A 76 2.55 26.10 11.17
CA LEU A 76 3.62 25.93 12.16
C LEU A 76 3.22 26.66 13.45
N ASN A 77 3.63 26.18 14.60
CA ASN A 77 3.31 26.71 15.93
C ASN A 77 1.81 26.60 16.36
N LYS A 78 0.91 26.13 15.48
CA LYS A 78 -0.48 25.83 15.87
C LYS A 78 -0.66 24.38 16.33
N TYR A 79 0.31 23.52 16.03
CA TYR A 79 0.31 22.11 16.34
C TYR A 79 1.54 21.73 17.17
N ASP A 80 1.37 20.78 18.06
CA ASP A 80 2.46 20.25 18.87
C ASP A 80 3.43 19.42 18.02
N VAL A 81 2.86 18.72 17.01
CA VAL A 81 3.58 17.84 16.08
C VAL A 81 3.03 18.02 14.66
N ILE A 82 3.94 18.10 13.70
CA ILE A 82 3.63 17.97 12.27
C ILE A 82 4.18 16.64 11.79
N HIS A 83 3.30 15.77 11.33
CA HIS A 83 3.65 14.47 10.77
C HIS A 83 3.56 14.53 9.25
N VAL A 84 4.69 14.39 8.60
CA VAL A 84 4.83 14.60 7.16
C VAL A 84 4.98 13.27 6.44
N HIS A 85 4.32 13.14 5.30
CA HIS A 85 4.39 11.98 4.43
C HIS A 85 4.83 12.40 3.02
N LEU A 86 5.69 11.59 2.43
CA LEU A 86 6.14 11.72 1.04
C LEU A 86 6.94 12.98 0.69
N PHE A 87 7.70 12.87 -0.39
CA PHE A 87 8.34 13.97 -1.08
C PHE A 87 7.33 14.59 -2.11
N PRO A 88 7.25 15.92 -2.32
CA PRO A 88 8.12 16.97 -1.77
C PRO A 88 7.64 17.59 -0.44
N ALA A 89 6.56 17.07 0.17
CA ALA A 89 6.00 17.66 1.39
C ALA A 89 7.04 17.88 2.49
N LEU A 90 7.93 16.89 2.71
CA LEU A 90 9.01 17.00 3.68
C LEU A 90 9.86 18.26 3.48
N TYR A 91 10.26 18.53 2.24
CA TYR A 91 11.13 19.67 1.95
C TYR A 91 10.41 20.99 2.20
N TRP A 92 9.15 21.11 1.77
CA TRP A 92 8.37 22.33 1.98
C TRP A 92 8.12 22.61 3.45
N VAL A 93 7.85 21.60 4.26
CA VAL A 93 7.65 21.75 5.71
C VAL A 93 8.95 22.17 6.41
N ILE A 94 10.11 21.56 6.09
CA ILE A 94 11.38 21.93 6.68
C ILE A 94 11.81 23.34 6.27
N LEU A 95 11.65 23.72 4.99
CA LEU A 95 11.93 25.08 4.54
C LEU A 95 11.01 26.09 5.21
N ALA A 96 9.72 25.78 5.34
CA ALA A 96 8.77 26.64 6.07
C ALA A 96 9.18 26.81 7.55
N LYS A 97 9.65 25.75 8.20
CA LYS A 97 10.19 25.80 9.57
C LYS A 97 11.39 26.73 9.67
N TRP A 98 12.33 26.67 8.74
CA TRP A 98 13.51 27.57 8.74
C TRP A 98 13.09 29.03 8.52
N PHE A 99 12.23 29.31 7.53
CA PHE A 99 11.77 30.67 7.25
C PHE A 99 10.96 31.30 8.40
N SER A 100 10.26 30.49 9.18
CA SER A 100 9.45 30.96 10.30
C SER A 100 10.15 30.88 11.67
N CYS A 101 11.38 30.34 11.74
CA CYS A 101 12.08 30.03 12.97
C CYS A 101 11.24 29.19 13.95
N SER A 102 10.36 28.32 13.43
CA SER A 102 9.45 27.51 14.25
C SER A 102 10.19 26.39 14.98
N ILE A 103 9.79 26.15 16.23
CA ILE A 103 10.32 25.07 17.08
C ILE A 103 9.44 23.81 17.06
N THR A 104 8.36 23.81 16.25
CA THR A 104 7.41 22.67 16.16
C THR A 104 8.15 21.37 15.83
N LYS A 105 7.74 20.31 16.52
CA LYS A 105 8.31 18.97 16.30
C LYS A 105 7.82 18.40 14.97
N ILE A 106 8.75 17.86 14.17
CA ILE A 106 8.45 17.25 12.87
C ILE A 106 8.79 15.77 12.92
N ILE A 107 7.81 14.95 12.56
CA ILE A 107 7.95 13.51 12.32
C ILE A 107 7.77 13.27 10.83
N TYR A 108 8.53 12.34 10.28
CA TYR A 108 8.43 11.96 8.88
C TYR A 108 8.27 10.45 8.73
N THR A 109 7.30 10.02 7.92
CA THR A 109 7.20 8.61 7.52
C THR A 109 7.72 8.42 6.11
N GLU A 110 8.73 7.58 5.97
CA GLU A 110 9.29 7.16 4.70
C GLU A 110 8.54 5.96 4.15
N HIS A 111 7.89 6.14 3.00
CA HIS A 111 7.06 5.12 2.35
C HIS A 111 7.75 4.42 1.17
N SER A 112 8.91 4.92 0.74
CA SER A 112 9.55 4.45 -0.48
C SER A 112 10.82 3.66 -0.18
N THR A 113 10.95 2.47 -0.75
CA THR A 113 12.21 1.70 -0.76
C THR A 113 13.28 2.42 -1.57
N HIS A 114 12.90 2.96 -2.73
CA HIS A 114 13.79 3.68 -3.63
C HIS A 114 13.12 4.94 -4.20
N ASN A 115 13.95 5.97 -4.44
CA ASN A 115 13.52 7.18 -5.10
C ASN A 115 14.66 7.69 -6.00
N ARG A 116 14.40 7.92 -7.30
CA ARG A 116 15.37 8.36 -8.31
C ARG A 116 16.23 9.56 -7.90
N ARG A 117 15.70 10.48 -7.09
CA ARG A 117 16.48 11.62 -6.57
C ARG A 117 17.67 11.18 -5.70
N ARG A 118 17.56 10.04 -5.00
CA ARG A 118 18.62 9.49 -4.13
C ARG A 118 19.83 9.00 -4.91
N ASP A 119 19.73 8.84 -6.21
CA ASP A 119 20.84 8.42 -7.07
C ASP A 119 21.83 9.57 -7.33
N THR A 120 21.45 10.82 -7.06
CA THR A 120 22.30 11.99 -7.29
C THR A 120 22.99 12.47 -6.02
N SER A 121 24.28 12.82 -6.12
CA SER A 121 25.07 13.31 -4.98
C SER A 121 24.52 14.59 -4.36
N LEU A 122 23.92 15.47 -5.18
CA LEU A 122 23.31 16.71 -4.72
C LEU A 122 22.13 16.41 -3.76
N PHE A 123 21.21 15.53 -4.15
CA PHE A 123 20.09 15.19 -3.28
C PHE A 123 20.52 14.39 -2.05
N LYS A 124 21.58 13.59 -2.13
CA LYS A 124 22.19 12.95 -0.93
C LYS A 124 22.62 13.98 0.09
N TRP A 125 23.25 15.07 -0.36
CA TRP A 125 23.68 16.14 0.52
C TRP A 125 22.49 16.93 1.10
N ILE A 126 21.52 17.31 0.26
CA ILE A 126 20.30 18.01 0.67
C ILE A 126 19.52 17.16 1.69
N ASP A 127 19.29 15.88 1.39
CA ASP A 127 18.57 14.98 2.28
C ASP A 127 19.23 14.89 3.66
N ARG A 128 20.57 14.80 3.73
CA ARG A 128 21.28 14.80 5.01
C ARG A 128 21.02 16.05 5.85
N ILE A 129 20.86 17.20 5.22
CA ILE A 129 20.54 18.46 5.92
C ILE A 129 19.08 18.45 6.37
N ILE A 130 18.15 18.14 5.47
CA ILE A 130 16.70 18.13 5.72
C ILE A 130 16.34 17.14 6.84
N TYR A 131 16.85 15.90 6.77
CA TYR A 131 16.52 14.86 7.74
C TYR A 131 17.12 15.12 9.14
N LYS A 132 18.15 15.96 9.28
CA LYS A 132 18.66 16.40 10.59
C LYS A 132 17.62 17.18 11.39
N GLU A 133 16.76 17.91 10.73
CA GLU A 133 15.70 18.72 11.35
C GLU A 133 14.55 17.90 11.94
N LEU A 134 14.49 16.62 11.59
CA LEU A 134 13.43 15.71 12.04
C LEU A 134 13.66 15.28 13.49
N ASN A 135 12.58 15.24 14.25
CA ASN A 135 12.56 14.68 15.60
C ASN A 135 12.47 13.16 15.59
N ARG A 136 11.71 12.59 14.63
CA ARG A 136 11.59 11.14 14.40
C ARG A 136 11.46 10.85 12.91
N ILE A 137 11.98 9.70 12.51
CA ILE A 137 11.87 9.15 11.16
C ILE A 137 11.24 7.76 11.31
N ILE A 138 10.04 7.61 10.82
CA ILE A 138 9.33 6.33 10.81
C ILE A 138 9.62 5.66 9.47
N THR A 139 9.98 4.39 9.50
CA THR A 139 10.19 3.54 8.33
C THR A 139 9.17 2.41 8.35
N ILE A 140 8.54 2.12 7.20
CA ILE A 140 7.37 1.23 7.13
C ILE A 140 7.71 -0.24 6.91
N ALA A 141 8.98 -0.56 6.67
CA ALA A 141 9.47 -1.92 6.43
C ALA A 141 10.99 -1.97 6.65
N ASN A 142 11.53 -3.16 6.91
CA ASN A 142 12.96 -3.37 7.11
C ASN A 142 13.81 -2.89 5.93
N GLU A 143 13.36 -3.14 4.69
CA GLU A 143 14.07 -2.70 3.49
C GLU A 143 14.10 -1.16 3.38
N VAL A 144 12.96 -0.50 3.67
CA VAL A 144 12.89 0.96 3.70
C VAL A 144 13.85 1.52 4.76
N ASP A 145 13.88 0.90 5.94
CA ASP A 145 14.74 1.29 7.06
C ASP A 145 16.22 1.16 6.70
N TYR A 146 16.60 0.04 6.12
CA TYR A 146 17.98 -0.19 5.65
C TYR A 146 18.38 0.84 4.58
N ASN A 147 17.56 1.00 3.54
CA ASN A 147 17.87 1.87 2.40
C ASN A 147 17.99 3.35 2.79
N ILE A 148 17.09 3.86 3.67
CA ILE A 148 17.19 5.26 4.11
C ILE A 148 18.38 5.50 5.04
N LYS A 149 18.71 4.56 5.93
CA LYS A 149 19.88 4.64 6.81
C LYS A 149 21.19 4.63 6.01
N ASP A 150 21.28 3.76 4.99
CA ASP A 150 22.44 3.72 4.07
C ASP A 150 22.55 5.01 3.26
N HIS A 151 21.44 5.54 2.76
CA HIS A 151 21.40 6.79 2.01
C HIS A 151 21.89 7.98 2.85
N LEU A 152 21.41 8.11 4.08
CA LEU A 152 21.75 9.23 4.96
C LEU A 152 23.12 9.07 5.62
N LYS A 153 23.56 7.83 5.87
CA LYS A 153 24.82 7.49 6.56
C LYS A 153 24.98 8.20 7.92
N TYR A 154 23.87 8.31 8.67
CA TYR A 154 23.91 8.87 10.00
C TYR A 154 24.57 7.90 10.99
N LYS A 155 25.40 8.44 11.90
CA LYS A 155 25.97 7.68 13.03
C LYS A 155 24.94 7.47 14.13
N ASP A 156 24.11 8.48 14.41
CA ASP A 156 23.02 8.42 15.38
C ASP A 156 21.74 7.94 14.72
N LEU A 157 21.32 6.73 15.07
CA LEU A 157 20.11 6.08 14.57
C LEU A 157 18.94 6.19 15.55
N SER A 158 19.09 6.90 16.67
CA SER A 158 18.05 7.02 17.71
C SER A 158 16.76 7.68 17.25
N LYS A 159 16.83 8.44 16.16
CA LYS A 159 15.64 9.06 15.52
C LYS A 159 14.82 8.11 14.67
N PHE A 160 15.38 6.96 14.27
CA PHE A 160 14.70 6.00 13.41
C PHE A 160 13.85 5.06 14.24
N GLN A 161 12.64 4.82 13.76
CA GLN A 161 11.70 3.87 14.34
C GLN A 161 11.03 3.08 13.21
N LEU A 162 11.22 1.77 13.24
CA LEU A 162 10.49 0.87 12.34
C LEU A 162 9.08 0.66 12.88
N ILE A 163 8.10 1.07 12.10
CA ILE A 163 6.67 0.82 12.34
C ILE A 163 6.08 0.31 11.03
N ASN A 164 5.82 -0.98 10.95
CA ASN A 164 5.24 -1.57 9.77
C ASN A 164 3.86 -0.99 9.48
N ASN A 165 3.55 -0.78 8.19
CA ASN A 165 2.21 -0.36 7.79
C ASN A 165 1.18 -1.40 8.23
N GLY A 166 0.06 -0.90 8.76
CA GLY A 166 -1.06 -1.74 9.20
C GLY A 166 -2.23 -1.71 8.22
N VAL A 167 -3.08 -2.72 8.33
CA VAL A 167 -4.35 -2.87 7.62
C VAL A 167 -5.47 -3.05 8.63
N ASP A 168 -6.62 -2.41 8.41
CA ASP A 168 -7.84 -2.68 9.19
C ASP A 168 -8.35 -4.10 8.85
N ILE A 169 -7.83 -5.09 9.58
CA ILE A 169 -8.15 -6.51 9.37
C ILE A 169 -9.64 -6.77 9.58
N ASN A 170 -10.28 -6.08 10.52
CA ASN A 170 -11.70 -6.25 10.79
C ASN A 170 -12.56 -5.94 9.57
N LYS A 171 -12.24 -4.88 8.83
CA LYS A 171 -12.94 -4.51 7.59
C LYS A 171 -13.01 -5.66 6.58
N PHE A 172 -11.95 -6.46 6.46
CA PHE A 172 -11.88 -7.58 5.52
C PHE A 172 -12.55 -8.84 6.08
N THR A 173 -12.36 -9.12 7.37
CA THR A 173 -12.89 -10.35 7.99
C THR A 173 -14.41 -10.34 8.15
N ILE A 174 -15.03 -9.18 8.42
CA ILE A 174 -16.50 -9.05 8.55
C ILE A 174 -17.23 -8.85 7.23
N ALA A 175 -16.51 -8.55 6.14
CA ALA A 175 -17.11 -8.35 4.82
C ALA A 175 -17.88 -9.60 4.37
N LYS A 176 -19.00 -9.38 3.69
CA LYS A 176 -19.81 -10.47 3.12
C LYS A 176 -19.39 -10.72 1.68
N PRO A 177 -19.17 -11.98 1.28
CA PRO A 177 -18.84 -12.28 -0.11
C PRO A 177 -20.00 -11.87 -1.05
N LEU A 178 -19.64 -11.45 -2.25
CA LEU A 178 -20.59 -11.30 -3.34
C LEU A 178 -20.98 -12.69 -3.90
N SER A 179 -22.08 -12.76 -4.64
CA SER A 179 -22.40 -14.00 -5.37
C SER A 179 -21.38 -14.23 -6.49
N LYS A 180 -20.78 -15.42 -6.57
CA LYS A 180 -19.88 -15.80 -7.67
C LYS A 180 -20.54 -15.66 -9.04
N ASN A 181 -21.87 -15.86 -9.12
CA ASN A 181 -22.64 -15.74 -10.36
C ASN A 181 -22.60 -14.34 -11.01
N ILE A 182 -22.18 -13.32 -10.28
CA ILE A 182 -21.94 -11.98 -10.85
C ILE A 182 -20.75 -12.01 -11.83
N PHE A 183 -19.80 -12.91 -11.60
CA PHE A 183 -18.58 -13.00 -12.37
C PHE A 183 -18.52 -14.25 -13.24
N PHE A 184 -18.75 -15.43 -12.67
CA PHE A 184 -18.59 -16.73 -13.29
C PHE A 184 -19.65 -17.71 -12.76
N SER A 185 -19.50 -19.03 -12.94
CA SER A 185 -20.38 -20.01 -12.31
C SER A 185 -20.13 -20.10 -10.79
N LYS A 186 -21.18 -20.48 -10.04
CA LYS A 186 -21.05 -20.72 -8.59
C LYS A 186 -20.07 -21.83 -8.25
N ASP A 187 -19.88 -22.79 -9.17
CA ASP A 187 -19.04 -23.97 -8.98
C ASP A 187 -17.58 -23.73 -9.43
N ASP A 188 -17.29 -22.55 -9.99
CA ASP A 188 -15.94 -22.16 -10.38
C ASP A 188 -15.09 -21.77 -9.17
N TYR A 189 -13.79 -22.08 -9.24
CA TYR A 189 -12.78 -21.51 -8.35
C TYR A 189 -12.32 -20.16 -8.87
N ILE A 190 -12.31 -19.17 -8.01
CA ILE A 190 -11.96 -17.79 -8.39
C ILE A 190 -10.61 -17.41 -7.77
N LEU A 191 -9.63 -17.15 -8.61
CA LEU A 191 -8.38 -16.49 -8.27
C LEU A 191 -8.58 -14.97 -8.36
N ILE A 192 -7.89 -14.19 -7.53
CA ILE A 192 -7.94 -12.72 -7.59
C ILE A 192 -6.58 -12.09 -7.36
N GLN A 193 -6.26 -11.07 -8.17
CA GLN A 193 -5.16 -10.14 -7.90
C GLN A 193 -5.70 -8.71 -7.83
N VAL A 194 -5.41 -8.02 -6.71
CA VAL A 194 -5.75 -6.61 -6.50
C VAL A 194 -4.48 -5.79 -6.55
N SER A 195 -4.23 -5.12 -7.68
CA SER A 195 -3.02 -4.31 -7.87
C SER A 195 -3.17 -3.34 -9.05
N SER A 196 -2.35 -2.28 -9.09
CA SER A 196 -2.25 -1.43 -10.29
C SER A 196 -1.59 -2.20 -11.45
N PHE A 197 -1.99 -1.93 -12.69
CA PHE A 197 -1.39 -2.52 -13.89
C PHE A 197 -0.11 -1.79 -14.27
N ARG A 198 0.99 -2.19 -13.61
CA ARG A 198 2.36 -1.68 -13.84
C ARG A 198 3.31 -2.85 -13.97
N GLU A 199 4.43 -2.64 -14.62
CA GLU A 199 5.50 -3.66 -14.80
C GLU A 199 5.85 -4.37 -13.48
N GLN A 200 5.96 -3.62 -12.41
CA GLN A 200 6.25 -4.14 -11.08
C GLN A 200 5.26 -5.23 -10.60
N LYS A 201 3.99 -5.19 -11.05
CA LYS A 201 2.92 -6.07 -10.54
C LYS A 201 2.71 -7.35 -11.34
N ASP A 202 3.35 -7.46 -12.51
CA ASP A 202 3.50 -8.67 -13.33
C ASP A 202 2.21 -9.51 -13.51
N GLN A 203 1.10 -8.85 -13.88
CA GLN A 203 -0.11 -9.57 -14.25
C GLN A 203 0.08 -10.57 -15.40
N PRO A 204 0.99 -10.33 -16.39
CA PRO A 204 1.27 -11.28 -17.46
C PRO A 204 1.67 -12.68 -16.97
N THR A 205 2.48 -12.81 -15.92
CA THR A 205 2.84 -14.11 -15.33
C THR A 205 1.60 -14.85 -14.82
N LEU A 206 0.68 -14.16 -14.12
CA LEU A 206 -0.55 -14.76 -13.62
C LEU A 206 -1.51 -15.12 -14.77
N ILE A 207 -1.64 -14.28 -15.78
CA ILE A 207 -2.48 -14.56 -16.98
C ILE A 207 -1.98 -15.81 -17.68
N LYS A 208 -0.67 -15.92 -17.95
CA LYS A 208 -0.06 -17.10 -18.58
C LYS A 208 -0.18 -18.36 -17.73
N ALA A 209 -0.17 -18.25 -16.41
CA ALA A 209 -0.38 -19.39 -15.53
C ALA A 209 -1.77 -20.03 -15.70
N MET A 210 -2.77 -19.28 -16.17
CA MET A 210 -4.12 -19.80 -16.44
C MET A 210 -4.16 -20.85 -17.55
N GLU A 211 -3.18 -20.88 -18.46
CA GLU A 211 -3.08 -21.93 -19.52
C GLU A 211 -2.81 -23.33 -18.92
N PHE A 212 -2.17 -23.40 -17.74
CA PHE A 212 -1.83 -24.65 -17.04
C PHE A 212 -2.93 -25.10 -16.06
N LEU A 213 -4.01 -24.35 -15.95
CA LEU A 213 -5.09 -24.58 -14.98
C LEU A 213 -6.36 -25.08 -15.66
N PRO A 214 -7.15 -25.98 -15.02
CA PRO A 214 -8.45 -26.43 -15.51
C PRO A 214 -9.43 -25.30 -15.82
N GLU A 215 -10.39 -25.57 -16.73
CA GLU A 215 -11.35 -24.60 -17.23
C GLU A 215 -12.26 -23.98 -16.15
N ASN A 216 -12.54 -24.71 -15.08
CA ASN A 216 -13.33 -24.23 -13.94
C ASN A 216 -12.56 -23.30 -12.99
N ILE A 217 -11.30 -22.99 -13.30
CA ILE A 217 -10.53 -21.99 -12.57
C ILE A 217 -10.58 -20.68 -13.34
N LYS A 218 -11.03 -19.63 -12.67
CA LYS A 218 -11.29 -18.29 -13.22
C LYS A 218 -10.44 -17.25 -12.50
N LEU A 219 -10.22 -16.11 -13.14
CA LEU A 219 -9.35 -15.04 -12.61
C LEU A 219 -10.08 -13.70 -12.64
N LEU A 220 -10.02 -12.98 -11.52
CA LEU A 220 -10.39 -11.58 -11.39
C LEU A 220 -9.14 -10.72 -11.25
N LEU A 221 -8.97 -9.74 -12.14
CA LEU A 221 -7.92 -8.73 -12.08
C LEU A 221 -8.54 -7.38 -11.74
N VAL A 222 -8.15 -6.83 -10.59
CA VAL A 222 -8.73 -5.61 -10.03
C VAL A 222 -7.69 -4.50 -9.97
N GLY A 223 -7.99 -3.37 -10.59
CA GLY A 223 -7.16 -2.18 -10.65
C GLY A 223 -7.12 -1.52 -12.01
N GLU A 224 -6.32 -0.47 -12.11
CA GLU A 224 -6.07 0.27 -13.34
C GLU A 224 -4.57 0.58 -13.48
N GLY A 225 -4.13 0.88 -14.69
CA GLY A 225 -2.75 1.28 -14.95
C GLY A 225 -2.34 1.14 -16.41
N PRO A 226 -1.13 1.62 -16.76
CA PRO A 226 -0.69 1.70 -18.15
C PRO A 226 -0.56 0.35 -18.86
N LEU A 227 -0.38 -0.76 -18.13
CA LEU A 227 -0.23 -2.10 -18.70
C LEU A 227 -1.53 -2.91 -18.76
N LYS A 228 -2.70 -2.30 -18.46
CA LYS A 228 -3.99 -3.01 -18.52
C LYS A 228 -4.30 -3.47 -19.94
N VAL A 229 -4.18 -2.58 -20.93
CA VAL A 229 -4.42 -2.90 -22.35
C VAL A 229 -3.52 -4.05 -22.82
N LEU A 230 -2.24 -4.03 -22.46
CA LEU A 230 -1.33 -5.14 -22.76
C LEU A 230 -1.78 -6.45 -22.11
N SER A 231 -2.26 -6.40 -20.87
CA SER A 231 -2.77 -7.59 -20.17
C SER A 231 -4.04 -8.14 -20.81
N GLU A 232 -4.92 -7.28 -21.29
CA GLU A 232 -6.13 -7.65 -22.06
C GLU A 232 -5.75 -8.31 -23.39
N GLN A 233 -4.76 -7.75 -24.13
CA GLN A 233 -4.25 -8.34 -25.38
C GLN A 233 -3.66 -9.74 -25.15
N ILE A 234 -2.82 -9.93 -24.13
CA ILE A 234 -2.26 -11.25 -23.79
C ILE A 234 -3.40 -12.25 -23.48
N THR A 235 -4.44 -11.80 -22.80
CA THR A 235 -5.62 -12.64 -22.49
C THR A 235 -6.34 -13.11 -23.75
N GLU A 236 -6.51 -12.22 -24.73
CA GLU A 236 -7.12 -12.53 -26.04
C GLU A 236 -6.24 -13.48 -26.85
N GLU A 237 -4.94 -13.20 -26.97
CA GLU A 237 -3.98 -14.04 -27.70
C GLU A 237 -3.90 -15.47 -27.18
N LEU A 238 -4.09 -15.67 -25.86
CA LEU A 238 -4.12 -16.98 -25.21
C LEU A 238 -5.50 -17.65 -25.19
N GLY A 239 -6.55 -16.99 -25.74
CA GLY A 239 -7.90 -17.53 -25.75
C GLY A 239 -8.56 -17.64 -24.36
N LEU A 240 -8.14 -16.81 -23.40
CA LEU A 240 -8.56 -16.87 -21.99
C LEU A 240 -9.68 -15.88 -21.63
N THR A 241 -10.31 -15.23 -22.61
CA THR A 241 -11.32 -14.18 -22.42
C THR A 241 -12.52 -14.61 -21.56
N ASP A 242 -12.95 -15.88 -21.69
CA ASP A 242 -14.05 -16.45 -20.89
C ASP A 242 -13.64 -16.85 -19.46
N ARG A 243 -12.35 -16.80 -19.18
CA ARG A 243 -11.79 -17.23 -17.89
C ARG A 243 -11.25 -16.08 -17.06
N ILE A 244 -10.99 -14.91 -17.66
CA ILE A 244 -10.36 -13.75 -16.99
C ILE A 244 -11.25 -12.52 -17.12
N LYS A 245 -11.52 -11.85 -16.01
CA LYS A 245 -12.26 -10.57 -15.99
C LYS A 245 -11.44 -9.45 -15.39
N PHE A 246 -11.40 -8.32 -16.09
CA PHE A 246 -10.79 -7.07 -15.67
C PHE A 246 -11.86 -6.17 -15.06
N LEU A 247 -11.79 -5.93 -13.76
CA LEU A 247 -12.85 -5.23 -13.02
C LEU A 247 -12.62 -3.72 -12.86
N GLY A 248 -11.46 -3.22 -13.33
CA GLY A 248 -11.12 -1.81 -13.14
C GLY A 248 -10.93 -1.43 -11.67
N ILE A 249 -11.11 -0.14 -11.35
CA ILE A 249 -11.06 0.35 -9.98
C ILE A 249 -12.34 -0.04 -9.25
N ARG A 250 -12.19 -0.65 -8.06
CA ARG A 250 -13.28 -1.10 -7.21
C ARG A 250 -13.16 -0.52 -5.82
N ASN A 251 -14.29 -0.28 -5.16
CA ASN A 251 -14.37 0.17 -3.77
C ASN A 251 -14.77 -0.94 -2.79
N ASP A 252 -15.25 -2.06 -3.30
CA ASP A 252 -15.71 -3.25 -2.58
C ASP A 252 -14.64 -4.35 -2.55
N ILE A 253 -13.38 -3.96 -2.34
CA ILE A 253 -12.24 -4.89 -2.28
C ILE A 253 -12.43 -5.97 -1.20
N PRO A 254 -12.91 -5.66 0.03
CA PRO A 254 -13.14 -6.67 1.05
C PRO A 254 -14.12 -7.76 0.60
N GLU A 255 -15.22 -7.38 -0.04
CA GLU A 255 -16.25 -8.28 -0.56
C GLU A 255 -15.69 -9.14 -1.70
N LEU A 256 -14.89 -8.56 -2.61
CA LEU A 256 -14.24 -9.28 -3.70
C LEU A 256 -13.23 -10.31 -3.19
N LEU A 257 -12.38 -9.95 -2.23
CA LEU A 257 -11.42 -10.86 -1.60
C LEU A 257 -12.13 -12.01 -0.87
N LYS A 258 -13.27 -11.74 -0.23
CA LYS A 258 -14.09 -12.79 0.41
C LYS A 258 -14.76 -13.71 -0.61
N THR A 259 -15.08 -13.20 -1.80
CA THR A 259 -15.71 -13.96 -2.89
C THR A 259 -14.74 -14.90 -3.59
N ALA A 260 -13.49 -14.48 -3.76
CA ALA A 260 -12.44 -15.30 -4.33
C ALA A 260 -12.09 -16.49 -3.43
N ASP A 261 -11.48 -17.52 -4.02
CA ASP A 261 -11.00 -18.69 -3.29
C ASP A 261 -9.51 -18.56 -2.94
N ILE A 262 -8.70 -17.99 -3.81
CA ILE A 262 -7.26 -17.81 -3.60
C ILE A 262 -6.88 -16.38 -4.01
N VAL A 263 -6.07 -15.70 -3.19
CA VAL A 263 -5.51 -14.39 -3.51
C VAL A 263 -4.07 -14.55 -3.97
N ILE A 264 -3.72 -13.87 -5.05
CA ILE A 264 -2.40 -13.98 -5.69
C ILE A 264 -1.77 -12.60 -5.85
N LEU A 265 -0.45 -12.51 -5.72
CA LEU A 265 0.32 -11.35 -6.07
C LEU A 265 1.63 -11.75 -6.76
N SER A 266 1.73 -11.49 -8.06
CA SER A 266 2.84 -11.89 -8.92
C SER A 266 3.96 -10.86 -9.06
N SER A 267 4.04 -9.88 -8.18
CA SER A 267 4.94 -8.72 -8.27
C SER A 267 6.42 -9.09 -8.41
N HIS A 268 7.18 -8.26 -9.13
CA HIS A 268 8.64 -8.37 -9.22
C HIS A 268 9.37 -7.89 -7.96
N HIS A 269 8.79 -6.96 -7.22
CA HIS A 269 9.26 -6.46 -5.93
C HIS A 269 8.16 -5.69 -5.21
N GLU A 270 8.20 -5.67 -3.89
CA GLU A 270 7.32 -4.88 -3.04
C GLU A 270 8.12 -4.22 -1.91
N GLY A 271 7.54 -3.13 -1.35
CA GLY A 271 7.92 -2.72 0.00
C GLY A 271 7.15 -3.57 1.01
N LEU A 272 6.36 -2.97 1.89
CA LEU A 272 5.32 -3.68 2.62
C LEU A 272 4.01 -3.61 1.83
N SER A 273 3.63 -4.71 1.21
CA SER A 273 2.43 -4.77 0.37
C SER A 273 1.16 -4.85 1.24
N LEU A 274 0.38 -3.76 1.31
CA LEU A 274 -0.90 -3.77 2.02
C LEU A 274 -1.87 -4.78 1.41
N SER A 275 -1.89 -4.91 0.08
CA SER A 275 -2.76 -5.88 -0.60
C SER A 275 -2.43 -7.34 -0.27
N SER A 276 -1.16 -7.67 0.07
CA SER A 276 -0.84 -9.01 0.55
C SER A 276 -1.43 -9.27 1.94
N ILE A 277 -1.35 -8.29 2.85
CA ILE A 277 -1.93 -8.39 4.20
C ILE A 277 -3.46 -8.48 4.11
N GLU A 278 -4.09 -7.64 3.27
CA GLU A 278 -5.52 -7.67 2.99
C GLU A 278 -5.98 -9.06 2.51
N GLY A 279 -5.28 -9.61 1.52
CA GLY A 279 -5.57 -10.95 0.98
C GLY A 279 -5.36 -12.08 1.99
N MET A 280 -4.21 -12.07 2.68
CA MET A 280 -3.89 -13.07 3.72
C MET A 280 -4.89 -13.06 4.88
N SER A 281 -5.51 -11.91 5.17
CA SER A 281 -6.50 -11.82 6.27
C SER A 281 -7.76 -12.65 6.03
N VAL A 282 -8.04 -13.06 4.80
CA VAL A 282 -9.33 -13.69 4.44
C VAL A 282 -9.19 -14.99 3.64
N LYS A 283 -8.06 -15.24 2.95
CA LYS A 283 -7.90 -16.39 2.05
C LYS A 283 -6.46 -16.93 2.06
N PRO A 284 -6.24 -18.16 1.58
CA PRO A 284 -4.90 -18.61 1.21
C PRO A 284 -4.28 -17.63 0.22
N PHE A 285 -3.00 -17.35 0.40
CA PHE A 285 -2.27 -16.36 -0.37
C PHE A 285 -1.07 -16.99 -1.08
N ILE A 286 -0.93 -16.72 -2.37
CA ILE A 286 0.21 -17.13 -3.19
C ILE A 286 0.94 -15.88 -3.67
N ALA A 287 2.25 -15.83 -3.52
CA ALA A 287 3.06 -14.70 -3.97
C ALA A 287 4.33 -15.13 -4.69
N SER A 288 4.85 -14.24 -5.54
CA SER A 288 6.21 -14.37 -6.06
C SER A 288 7.24 -14.30 -4.94
N ASN A 289 8.30 -15.12 -5.04
CA ASN A 289 9.40 -15.20 -4.08
C ASN A 289 10.39 -14.04 -4.30
N VAL A 290 9.97 -12.85 -3.94
CA VAL A 290 10.74 -11.61 -4.14
C VAL A 290 10.81 -10.80 -2.83
N PRO A 291 11.78 -9.85 -2.70
CA PRO A 291 11.85 -8.97 -1.55
C PRO A 291 10.53 -8.23 -1.28
N GLY A 292 10.18 -8.08 -0.01
CA GLY A 292 8.93 -7.47 0.45
C GLY A 292 7.74 -8.43 0.51
N LEU A 293 7.64 -9.42 -0.39
CA LEU A 293 6.62 -10.48 -0.31
C LEU A 293 7.13 -11.69 0.46
N LYS A 294 8.37 -12.11 0.22
CA LYS A 294 8.99 -13.24 0.92
C LYS A 294 8.92 -13.08 2.44
N GLU A 295 9.21 -11.91 2.97
CA GLU A 295 9.25 -11.63 4.41
C GLU A 295 7.87 -11.73 5.07
N ILE A 296 6.81 -11.45 4.30
CA ILE A 296 5.43 -11.51 4.80
C ILE A 296 4.87 -12.93 4.66
N VAL A 297 5.11 -13.58 3.51
CA VAL A 297 4.39 -14.78 3.07
C VAL A 297 5.10 -16.08 3.47
N SER A 298 6.45 -16.07 3.59
CA SER A 298 7.22 -17.30 3.89
C SER A 298 6.79 -17.95 5.20
N GLY A 299 6.46 -19.23 5.14
CA GLY A 299 6.00 -20.03 6.28
C GLY A 299 4.49 -19.91 6.60
N TYR A 300 3.79 -18.97 5.97
CA TYR A 300 2.37 -18.71 6.19
C TYR A 300 1.49 -18.93 4.95
N GLY A 301 1.91 -18.40 3.80
CA GLY A 301 1.32 -18.64 2.48
C GLY A 301 2.25 -19.44 1.59
N LEU A 302 1.99 -19.44 0.29
CA LEU A 302 2.80 -20.15 -0.69
C LEU A 302 3.61 -19.18 -1.53
N LEU A 303 4.84 -19.58 -1.87
CA LEU A 303 5.73 -18.82 -2.75
C LEU A 303 5.99 -19.59 -4.04
N PHE A 304 6.08 -18.86 -5.16
CA PHE A 304 6.53 -19.36 -6.45
C PHE A 304 7.66 -18.46 -6.98
N ASP A 305 8.51 -18.97 -7.85
CA ASP A 305 9.64 -18.20 -8.36
C ASP A 305 9.15 -17.13 -9.34
N GLN A 306 9.77 -15.95 -9.30
CA GLN A 306 9.41 -14.80 -10.12
C GLN A 306 9.34 -15.17 -11.61
N GLY A 307 8.21 -14.88 -12.27
CA GLY A 307 7.99 -15.19 -13.69
C GLY A 307 7.67 -16.66 -14.00
N ASP A 308 7.66 -17.55 -13.01
CA ASP A 308 7.36 -18.98 -13.19
C ASP A 308 5.84 -19.22 -13.21
N CYS A 309 5.25 -19.13 -14.41
CA CYS A 309 3.83 -19.37 -14.65
C CYS A 309 3.39 -20.78 -14.24
N LYS A 310 4.22 -21.79 -14.51
CA LYS A 310 3.91 -23.20 -14.20
C LYS A 310 4.00 -23.45 -12.70
N GLY A 311 5.05 -22.97 -12.04
CA GLY A 311 5.17 -23.08 -10.59
C GLY A 311 4.03 -22.37 -9.85
N LEU A 312 3.53 -21.22 -10.38
CA LEU A 312 2.34 -20.58 -9.86
C LEU A 312 1.10 -21.49 -10.01
N ALA A 313 0.88 -22.06 -11.20
CA ALA A 313 -0.24 -22.97 -11.44
C ALA A 313 -0.17 -24.22 -10.51
N ASP A 314 1.02 -24.79 -10.31
CA ASP A 314 1.21 -25.92 -9.39
C ASP A 314 0.82 -25.56 -7.94
N LYS A 315 1.12 -24.32 -7.47
CA LYS A 315 0.70 -23.85 -6.14
C LYS A 315 -0.82 -23.69 -6.04
N VAL A 316 -1.47 -23.22 -7.09
CA VAL A 316 -2.94 -23.12 -7.16
C VAL A 316 -3.56 -24.50 -7.07
N LEU A 317 -3.10 -25.45 -7.89
CA LEU A 317 -3.60 -26.84 -7.90
C LEU A 317 -3.38 -27.55 -6.56
N LEU A 318 -2.26 -27.33 -5.90
CA LEU A 318 -1.99 -27.86 -4.56
C LEU A 318 -3.04 -27.46 -3.54
N LEU A 319 -3.49 -26.18 -3.57
CA LEU A 319 -4.54 -25.68 -2.67
C LEU A 319 -5.94 -26.20 -3.03
N ILE A 320 -6.24 -26.32 -4.32
CA ILE A 320 -7.58 -26.71 -4.77
C ILE A 320 -7.83 -28.20 -4.58
N ASN A 321 -6.80 -29.04 -4.77
CA ASN A 321 -6.91 -30.48 -4.70
C ASN A 321 -6.83 -31.06 -3.27
N ASP A 322 -6.40 -30.25 -2.30
CA ASP A 322 -6.31 -30.66 -0.88
C ASP A 322 -7.01 -29.64 0.03
N ALA A 323 -8.27 -29.91 0.35
CA ALA A 323 -9.09 -29.07 1.22
C ALA A 323 -8.50 -28.91 2.65
N LYS A 324 -7.79 -29.92 3.16
CA LYS A 324 -7.14 -29.84 4.48
C LYS A 324 -5.96 -28.87 4.42
N TYR A 325 -5.14 -29.01 3.40
CA TYR A 325 -4.00 -28.10 3.18
C TYR A 325 -4.47 -26.65 2.90
N TYR A 326 -5.52 -26.50 2.10
CA TYR A 326 -6.15 -25.18 1.88
C TYR A 326 -6.52 -24.51 3.20
N ASN A 327 -7.24 -25.21 4.09
CA ASN A 327 -7.65 -24.66 5.37
C ASN A 327 -6.48 -24.36 6.30
N GLU A 328 -5.43 -25.19 6.28
CA GLU A 328 -4.19 -24.96 7.03
C GLU A 328 -3.51 -23.67 6.58
N ILE A 329 -3.32 -23.48 5.27
CA ILE A 329 -2.69 -22.29 4.72
C ILE A 329 -3.55 -21.05 4.96
N ALA A 330 -4.88 -21.13 4.79
CA ALA A 330 -5.78 -20.03 5.09
C ALA A 330 -5.65 -19.56 6.54
N LYS A 331 -5.58 -20.51 7.49
CA LYS A 331 -5.41 -20.20 8.90
C LYS A 331 -4.06 -19.51 9.18
N LYS A 332 -2.96 -20.06 8.63
CA LYS A 332 -1.62 -19.48 8.78
C LYS A 332 -1.57 -18.05 8.20
N CYS A 333 -2.14 -17.84 7.02
CA CYS A 333 -2.24 -16.51 6.41
C CYS A 333 -3.00 -15.52 7.32
N ALA A 334 -4.15 -15.92 7.86
CA ALA A 334 -4.94 -15.08 8.74
C ALA A 334 -4.21 -14.75 10.07
N GLU A 335 -3.47 -15.70 10.64
CA GLU A 335 -2.64 -15.47 11.83
C GLU A 335 -1.53 -14.47 11.54
N ARG A 336 -0.84 -14.62 10.40
CA ARG A 336 0.20 -13.67 9.99
C ARG A 336 -0.33 -12.28 9.74
N ALA A 337 -1.48 -12.16 9.08
CA ALA A 337 -2.09 -10.86 8.79
C ALA A 337 -2.36 -10.05 10.08
N LYS A 338 -2.75 -10.70 11.18
CA LYS A 338 -3.02 -10.03 12.47
C LYS A 338 -1.81 -9.31 13.05
N GLU A 339 -0.59 -9.75 12.73
CA GLU A 339 0.63 -9.06 13.16
C GLU A 339 0.78 -7.65 12.53
N PHE A 340 0.04 -7.41 11.45
CA PHE A 340 -0.01 -6.14 10.72
C PHE A 340 -1.35 -5.43 10.89
N ASP A 341 -2.07 -5.69 11.99
CA ASP A 341 -3.30 -4.96 12.27
C ASP A 341 -3.00 -3.47 12.51
N ILE A 342 -3.83 -2.61 11.93
CA ILE A 342 -3.66 -1.15 12.00
C ILE A 342 -3.70 -0.63 13.43
N ASP A 343 -4.44 -1.27 14.34
CA ASP A 343 -4.51 -0.88 15.75
C ASP A 343 -3.15 -1.06 16.46
N SER A 344 -2.33 -2.00 16.00
CA SER A 344 -0.96 -2.20 16.50
C SER A 344 0.03 -1.16 15.95
N MET A 345 -0.26 -0.57 14.78
CA MET A 345 0.54 0.49 14.16
C MET A 345 0.28 1.86 14.82
N VAL A 346 -0.95 2.14 15.23
CA VAL A 346 -1.46 3.40 15.80
C VAL A 346 -1.29 3.42 17.32
#